data_182249b559a827c2193f86d74a3ff7d2
#
_entry.id   182249b559a827c2193f86d74a3ff7d2
#
_cell.length_a   1.000
_cell.length_b   1.000
_cell.length_c   1.000
_cell.angle_alpha   90.00
_cell.angle_beta   90.00
_cell.angle_gamma   90.00
#
_symmetry.space_group_name_H-M   'P 1'
#
loop_
_entity.id
_entity.type
_entity.pdbx_description
1 polymer ?
#
loop_
_entity_poly.entity_id
_entity_poly.type
_entity_poly.pdbx_seq_one_letter_code
_entity_poly.pdbx_strand_id
1 'polypeptide(L)'
;MAEQKIRYLSGWYPEEKGEFLNFRWMKKRATVEISDIGPPIKNSFLVFISGHPFLNRANPLLTFKTNGETIGQAEIGHSKNTYLFPLKLRRPSILLELDLDRVFENDGGIEDRELGIMVYKIAVHSLGKPPLPLSLELETTTYCDINPPCVMCYSRVSHTRDVQQDRNLDDAVFENIQPYLKDFEVISLHGIGEPLAGKKLFPILESIDAKKTKVQFNSNGLNLNEDRSRNIVEKGLSLINFSVDAATAVTYRKIRRVDFNKVISNIRRLSEIKKEKSTRYPVIEMNMTLMRSNFEEATQFVHLAKGLGAEGVHFGILNRHPDDYAVQNEDFIFRYHQEMINLGSPDLRAKIEEAREAANALGIKLYLDIPKD
;
A
#
# COMPACT_ATOMS: atom_id res chain seq x y z
N MET A 1 -21.31 3.75 23.36
CA MET A 1 -21.31 5.11 22.79
C MET A 1 -22.28 5.10 21.63
N ALA A 2 -23.11 6.14 21.46
CA ALA A 2 -23.97 6.24 20.29
C ALA A 2 -23.09 6.31 19.03
N GLU A 3 -23.49 5.64 17.97
CA GLU A 3 -22.77 5.66 16.70
C GLU A 3 -22.94 7.06 16.07
N GLN A 4 -21.82 7.71 15.74
CA GLN A 4 -21.85 9.02 15.09
C GLN A 4 -22.49 8.90 13.71
N LYS A 5 -23.36 9.84 13.37
CA LYS A 5 -23.94 9.92 12.04
C LYS A 5 -23.18 10.95 11.20
N ILE A 6 -22.71 10.51 10.05
CA ILE A 6 -21.98 11.35 9.09
C ILE A 6 -22.88 11.52 7.86
N ARG A 7 -23.21 12.77 7.55
CA ARG A 7 -24.03 13.14 6.38
C ARG A 7 -23.20 14.00 5.43
N TYR A 8 -22.83 13.44 4.30
CA TYR A 8 -22.15 14.13 3.22
C TYR A 8 -23.15 15.04 2.50
N LEU A 9 -22.94 16.37 2.54
CA LEU A 9 -23.92 17.35 2.05
C LEU A 9 -23.61 17.79 0.64
N SER A 10 -22.45 18.37 0.38
CA SER A 10 -22.04 18.87 -0.92
C SER A 10 -20.59 18.61 -1.21
N GLY A 11 -20.20 18.57 -2.48
CA GLY A 11 -18.80 18.44 -2.88
C GLY A 11 -18.25 17.02 -2.80
N TRP A 12 -19.11 16.00 -2.78
CA TRP A 12 -18.72 14.59 -2.70
C TRP A 12 -19.19 13.80 -3.91
N TYR A 13 -18.37 12.83 -4.31
CA TYR A 13 -18.79 11.76 -5.21
C TYR A 13 -19.37 10.58 -4.41
N PRO A 14 -20.09 9.65 -5.06
CA PRO A 14 -20.54 8.42 -4.42
C PRO A 14 -19.37 7.65 -3.78
N GLU A 15 -19.70 6.81 -2.79
CA GLU A 15 -18.71 5.96 -2.17
C GLU A 15 -18.20 4.90 -3.15
N GLU A 16 -16.87 4.77 -3.20
CA GLU A 16 -16.20 3.75 -4.01
C GLU A 16 -15.60 2.68 -3.09
N LYS A 17 -15.65 1.44 -3.56
CA LYS A 17 -15.10 0.32 -2.83
C LYS A 17 -13.60 0.22 -3.10
N GLY A 18 -12.79 0.50 -2.10
CA GLY A 18 -11.39 0.14 -2.09
C GLY A 18 -11.17 -1.31 -1.64
N GLU A 19 -9.99 -1.83 -1.83
CA GLU A 19 -9.66 -3.22 -1.49
C GLU A 19 -9.80 -3.50 0.00
N PHE A 20 -9.39 -2.58 0.85
CA PHE A 20 -9.44 -2.71 2.32
C PHE A 20 -10.38 -1.71 2.98
N LEU A 21 -10.51 -0.52 2.43
CA LEU A 21 -11.36 0.54 2.96
C LEU A 21 -12.12 1.21 1.82
N ASN A 22 -13.39 1.49 2.03
CA ASN A 22 -14.14 2.33 1.14
C ASN A 22 -13.67 3.78 1.25
N PHE A 23 -13.86 4.56 0.20
CA PHE A 23 -13.51 5.97 0.17
C PHE A 23 -14.51 6.77 -0.66
N ARG A 24 -14.47 8.11 -0.50
CA ARG A 24 -15.18 9.05 -1.37
C ARG A 24 -14.20 10.06 -1.93
N TRP A 25 -14.36 10.37 -3.21
CA TRP A 25 -13.67 11.52 -3.77
C TRP A 25 -14.31 12.81 -3.30
N MET A 26 -13.47 13.74 -2.90
CA MET A 26 -13.85 15.11 -2.59
C MET A 26 -13.58 16.02 -3.79
N LYS A 27 -14.49 16.93 -4.10
CA LYS A 27 -14.29 18.05 -5.03
C LYS A 27 -13.45 19.14 -4.37
N LYS A 28 -13.21 20.24 -5.08
CA LYS A 28 -12.46 21.37 -4.54
C LYS A 28 -13.01 21.86 -3.19
N ARG A 29 -14.32 21.89 -3.05
CA ARG A 29 -15.01 22.26 -1.80
C ARG A 29 -16.02 21.22 -1.43
N ALA A 30 -16.07 20.87 -0.15
CA ALA A 30 -17.02 19.90 0.35
C ALA A 30 -17.53 20.29 1.75
N THR A 31 -18.73 19.83 2.05
CA THR A 31 -19.34 19.99 3.39
C THR A 31 -19.85 18.66 3.90
N VAL A 32 -19.69 18.44 5.20
CA VAL A 32 -20.19 17.27 5.90
C VAL A 32 -20.73 17.66 7.26
N GLU A 33 -21.89 17.11 7.60
CA GLU A 33 -22.46 17.23 8.93
C GLU A 33 -22.14 15.98 9.75
N ILE A 34 -21.61 16.16 10.94
CA ILE A 34 -21.37 15.09 11.90
C ILE A 34 -22.27 15.33 13.10
N SER A 35 -23.16 14.40 13.40
CA SER A 35 -24.10 14.45 14.52
C SER A 35 -23.94 13.27 15.46
N ASP A 36 -24.66 13.30 16.58
CA ASP A 36 -24.58 12.28 17.62
C ASP A 36 -23.16 12.09 18.21
N ILE A 37 -22.38 13.19 18.26
CA ILE A 37 -21.00 13.20 18.75
C ILE A 37 -20.92 12.86 20.26
N GLY A 38 -22.03 12.92 20.97
CA GLY A 38 -22.10 12.80 22.43
C GLY A 38 -21.94 14.18 23.14
N PRO A 39 -21.92 14.19 24.46
CA PRO A 39 -21.79 15.44 25.23
C PRO A 39 -20.42 16.09 24.97
N PRO A 40 -20.34 17.42 24.97
CA PRO A 40 -19.10 18.16 24.77
C PRO A 40 -18.07 17.79 25.85
N ILE A 41 -16.92 17.26 25.43
CA ILE A 41 -15.79 16.92 26.32
C ILE A 41 -14.64 17.88 25.99
N LYS A 42 -13.88 18.29 27.02
CA LYS A 42 -12.82 19.31 26.90
C LYS A 42 -11.73 18.98 25.86
N ASN A 43 -11.54 17.72 25.50
CA ASN A 43 -10.52 17.27 24.54
C ASN A 43 -11.20 16.44 23.46
N SER A 44 -11.74 17.11 22.45
CA SER A 44 -12.26 16.46 21.24
C SER A 44 -11.31 16.68 20.07
N PHE A 45 -11.22 15.70 19.18
CA PHE A 45 -10.38 15.76 17.98
C PHE A 45 -11.21 15.38 16.75
N LEU A 46 -11.06 16.16 15.69
CA LEU A 46 -11.43 15.72 14.35
C LEU A 46 -10.37 14.74 13.86
N VAL A 47 -10.79 13.56 13.48
CA VAL A 47 -9.97 12.57 12.77
C VAL A 47 -10.36 12.61 11.31
N PHE A 48 -9.40 12.89 10.45
CA PHE A 48 -9.59 12.94 9.02
C PHE A 48 -8.54 12.07 8.35
N ILE A 49 -8.98 11.07 7.58
CA ILE A 49 -8.08 10.14 6.91
C ILE A 49 -8.26 10.29 5.43
N SER A 50 -7.19 10.64 4.77
CA SER A 50 -7.18 11.03 3.37
C SER A 50 -5.84 10.76 2.71
N GLY A 51 -5.84 10.74 1.38
CA GLY A 51 -4.67 10.68 0.52
C GLY A 51 -5.06 10.97 -0.92
N HIS A 52 -4.09 10.95 -1.83
CA HIS A 52 -4.34 11.01 -3.27
C HIS A 52 -3.36 10.10 -4.04
N PRO A 53 -3.74 9.57 -5.21
CA PRO A 53 -2.91 8.61 -5.96
C PRO A 53 -1.93 9.28 -6.95
N PHE A 54 -1.87 10.59 -7.01
CA PHE A 54 -1.14 11.34 -8.06
C PHE A 54 0.32 11.58 -7.66
N LEU A 55 1.21 10.62 -7.90
CA LEU A 55 2.60 10.58 -7.44
C LEU A 55 3.48 11.76 -7.89
N ASN A 56 3.21 12.35 -9.06
CA ASN A 56 4.03 13.43 -9.64
C ASN A 56 3.39 14.82 -9.53
N ARG A 57 2.34 14.97 -8.75
CA ARG A 57 1.65 16.24 -8.54
C ARG A 57 1.98 16.78 -7.14
N ALA A 58 2.03 18.10 -7.03
CA ALA A 58 2.22 18.73 -5.72
C ALA A 58 1.04 18.42 -4.79
N ASN A 59 1.33 18.12 -3.54
CA ASN A 59 0.32 17.85 -2.52
C ASN A 59 -0.66 19.03 -2.41
N PRO A 60 -1.98 18.80 -2.44
CA PRO A 60 -2.94 19.85 -2.22
C PRO A 60 -2.99 20.24 -0.74
N LEU A 61 -3.17 21.54 -0.49
CA LEU A 61 -3.39 22.06 0.85
C LEU A 61 -4.90 22.08 1.17
N LEU A 62 -5.31 21.29 2.15
CA LEU A 62 -6.68 21.24 2.63
C LEU A 62 -6.87 22.13 3.86
N THR A 63 -7.83 23.04 3.78
CA THR A 63 -8.27 23.88 4.91
C THR A 63 -9.53 23.29 5.52
N PHE A 64 -9.51 23.12 6.83
CA PHE A 64 -10.62 22.63 7.64
C PHE A 64 -11.27 23.79 8.40
N LYS A 65 -12.60 23.91 8.27
CA LYS A 65 -13.37 24.93 9.00
C LYS A 65 -14.57 24.31 9.70
N THR A 66 -14.92 24.84 10.85
CA THR A 66 -16.19 24.52 11.55
C THR A 66 -16.88 25.80 11.91
N ASN A 67 -18.17 25.91 11.55
CA ASN A 67 -18.96 27.13 11.79
C ASN A 67 -18.28 28.41 11.25
N GLY A 68 -17.62 28.34 10.10
CA GLY A 68 -16.89 29.44 9.48
C GLY A 68 -15.50 29.74 10.06
N GLU A 69 -15.11 29.12 11.17
CA GLU A 69 -13.78 29.28 11.77
C GLU A 69 -12.81 28.21 11.27
N THR A 70 -11.62 28.59 10.88
CA THR A 70 -10.55 27.65 10.50
C THR A 70 -10.02 26.95 11.73
N ILE A 71 -10.06 25.60 11.73
CA ILE A 71 -9.52 24.77 12.80
C ILE A 71 -8.12 24.23 12.48
N GLY A 72 -7.72 24.23 11.21
CA GLY A 72 -6.40 23.83 10.78
C GLY A 72 -6.26 23.67 9.28
N GLN A 73 -5.03 23.36 8.85
CA GLN A 73 -4.68 23.06 7.47
C GLN A 73 -3.74 21.85 7.44
N ALA A 74 -3.78 21.09 6.35
CA ALA A 74 -2.87 19.96 6.13
C ALA A 74 -2.55 19.82 4.64
N GLU A 75 -1.31 19.55 4.33
CA GLU A 75 -0.92 19.02 3.01
C GLU A 75 -1.31 17.56 2.92
N ILE A 76 -2.11 17.21 1.91
CA ILE A 76 -2.59 15.86 1.73
C ILE A 76 -1.63 15.11 0.81
N GLY A 77 -0.90 14.17 1.39
CA GLY A 77 0.12 13.38 0.68
C GLY A 77 -0.45 12.24 -0.17
N HIS A 78 0.45 11.58 -0.91
CA HIS A 78 0.11 10.46 -1.80
C HIS A 78 -0.38 9.23 -1.04
N SER A 79 0.15 8.99 0.15
CA SER A 79 -0.25 7.87 1.00
C SER A 79 -1.48 8.24 1.82
N LYS A 80 -2.21 7.21 2.23
CA LYS A 80 -3.29 7.35 3.21
C LYS A 80 -2.71 7.79 4.56
N ASN A 81 -2.99 9.02 4.96
CA ASN A 81 -2.53 9.63 6.20
C ASN A 81 -3.69 10.01 7.10
N THR A 82 -3.42 10.04 8.39
CA THR A 82 -4.35 10.51 9.43
C THR A 82 -3.99 11.91 9.85
N TYR A 83 -4.96 12.80 9.79
CA TYR A 83 -4.86 14.20 10.22
C TYR A 83 -5.73 14.41 11.47
N LEU A 84 -5.17 15.02 12.49
CA LEU A 84 -5.82 15.24 13.77
C LEU A 84 -5.89 16.73 14.09
N PHE A 85 -7.09 17.25 14.31
CA PHE A 85 -7.30 18.65 14.66
C PHE A 85 -8.05 18.77 15.98
N PRO A 86 -7.56 19.56 16.95
CA PRO A 86 -8.29 19.83 18.16
C PRO A 86 -9.61 20.52 17.86
N LEU A 87 -10.70 20.05 18.46
CA LEU A 87 -12.03 20.63 18.34
C LEU A 87 -12.53 21.19 19.66
N LYS A 88 -13.11 22.38 19.59
CA LYS A 88 -13.88 22.96 20.69
C LYS A 88 -15.36 22.68 20.43
N LEU A 89 -15.86 21.57 20.89
CA LEU A 89 -17.25 21.19 20.70
C LEU A 89 -18.14 22.02 21.66
N ARG A 90 -19.08 22.77 21.08
CA ARG A 90 -20.12 23.51 21.84
C ARG A 90 -21.51 22.88 21.68
N ARG A 91 -21.67 21.96 20.71
CA ARG A 91 -22.92 21.27 20.36
C ARG A 91 -22.65 19.81 20.03
N PRO A 92 -23.65 18.92 20.12
CA PRO A 92 -23.49 17.50 19.75
C PRO A 92 -23.43 17.27 18.25
N SER A 93 -23.36 18.31 17.44
CA SER A 93 -23.17 18.25 16.00
C SER A 93 -22.24 19.36 15.51
N ILE A 94 -21.52 19.10 14.43
CA ILE A 94 -20.68 20.09 13.74
C ILE A 94 -20.98 20.06 12.24
N LEU A 95 -20.91 21.22 11.61
CA LEU A 95 -20.78 21.37 10.18
C LEU A 95 -19.28 21.56 9.86
N LEU A 96 -18.70 20.60 9.16
CA LEU A 96 -17.32 20.65 8.71
C LEU A 96 -17.30 21.12 7.25
N GLU A 97 -16.58 22.18 6.98
CA GLU A 97 -16.32 22.73 5.67
C GLU A 97 -14.87 22.46 5.30
N LEU A 98 -14.65 21.93 4.09
CA LEU A 98 -13.37 21.50 3.55
C LEU A 98 -13.10 22.27 2.26
N ASP A 99 -11.93 22.89 2.14
CA ASP A 99 -11.54 23.70 0.98
C ASP A 99 -10.11 23.37 0.55
N LEU A 100 -9.95 22.81 -0.67
CA LEU A 100 -8.66 22.51 -1.28
C LEU A 100 -8.16 23.72 -2.06
N ASP A 101 -6.86 24.00 -1.98
CA ASP A 101 -6.21 25.04 -2.80
C ASP A 101 -6.23 24.64 -4.30
N ARG A 102 -6.17 23.35 -4.60
CA ARG A 102 -6.16 22.79 -5.96
C ARG A 102 -6.89 21.45 -6.06
N VAL A 103 -7.23 21.07 -7.27
CA VAL A 103 -7.77 19.76 -7.66
C VAL A 103 -6.94 19.21 -8.80
N PHE A 104 -7.09 17.93 -9.08
CA PHE A 104 -6.41 17.26 -10.17
C PHE A 104 -7.38 17.07 -11.33
N GLU A 105 -6.98 17.49 -12.53
CA GLU A 105 -7.70 17.13 -13.74
C GLU A 105 -7.48 15.66 -14.04
N ASN A 106 -8.53 14.97 -14.44
CA ASN A 106 -8.45 13.54 -14.75
C ASN A 106 -7.99 13.39 -16.22
N ASP A 107 -6.67 13.41 -16.43
CA ASP A 107 -6.05 13.29 -17.76
C ASP A 107 -6.24 11.87 -18.32
N GLY A 108 -7.42 11.60 -18.90
CA GLY A 108 -7.68 10.39 -19.68
C GLY A 108 -8.46 9.27 -18.96
N GLY A 109 -9.18 9.56 -17.90
CA GLY A 109 -10.16 8.64 -17.30
C GLY A 109 -11.51 8.68 -18.04
N ILE A 110 -12.33 7.64 -17.84
CA ILE A 110 -13.63 7.42 -18.49
C ILE A 110 -14.69 8.50 -18.15
N GLU A 111 -14.40 9.38 -17.18
CA GLU A 111 -15.31 10.45 -16.74
C GLU A 111 -14.56 11.76 -16.52
N ASP A 112 -15.19 12.83 -16.96
CA ASP A 112 -14.74 14.24 -16.79
C ASP A 112 -15.01 14.68 -15.33
N ARG A 113 -14.23 14.13 -14.37
CA ARG A 113 -14.37 14.43 -12.94
C ARG A 113 -13.27 15.36 -12.46
N GLU A 114 -13.66 16.39 -11.77
CA GLU A 114 -12.75 17.19 -10.95
C GLU A 114 -12.41 16.40 -9.67
N LEU A 115 -11.22 15.80 -9.61
CA LEU A 115 -10.80 14.98 -8.48
C LEU A 115 -9.94 15.80 -7.49
N GLY A 116 -10.38 15.89 -6.25
CA GLY A 116 -9.60 16.48 -5.17
C GLY A 116 -8.75 15.41 -4.48
N ILE A 117 -9.27 14.87 -3.40
CA ILE A 117 -8.60 13.88 -2.56
C ILE A 117 -9.55 12.71 -2.29
N MET A 118 -8.99 11.53 -2.01
CA MET A 118 -9.73 10.37 -1.50
C MET A 118 -9.88 10.51 0.00
N VAL A 119 -11.12 10.49 0.50
CA VAL A 119 -11.41 10.54 1.93
C VAL A 119 -11.93 9.18 2.38
N TYR A 120 -11.22 8.57 3.30
CA TYR A 120 -11.50 7.23 3.82
C TYR A 120 -12.33 7.27 5.09
N LYS A 121 -12.09 8.27 5.95
CA LYS A 121 -12.81 8.43 7.21
C LYS A 121 -12.84 9.87 7.68
N ILE A 122 -13.98 10.25 8.23
CA ILE A 122 -14.16 11.47 9.02
C ILE A 122 -14.82 11.02 10.32
N ALA A 123 -14.30 11.43 11.46
CA ALA A 123 -14.88 11.13 12.75
C ALA A 123 -14.52 12.21 13.77
N VAL A 124 -15.32 12.34 14.83
CA VAL A 124 -14.99 13.15 16.00
C VAL A 124 -14.79 12.20 17.18
N HIS A 125 -13.65 12.31 17.82
CA HIS A 125 -13.35 11.56 19.04
C HIS A 125 -13.31 12.50 20.24
N SER A 126 -14.13 12.20 21.23
CA SER A 126 -14.23 12.93 22.50
C SER A 126 -13.58 12.10 23.61
N LEU A 127 -12.28 11.92 23.53
CA LEU A 127 -11.49 11.15 24.51
C LEU A 127 -10.35 12.02 25.02
N GLY A 128 -9.97 11.83 26.27
CA GLY A 128 -8.86 12.56 26.91
C GLY A 128 -7.48 12.33 26.25
N LYS A 129 -7.41 11.49 25.20
CA LYS A 129 -6.22 11.25 24.39
C LYS A 129 -6.59 11.28 22.91
N PRO A 130 -5.69 11.72 22.02
CA PRO A 130 -5.89 11.58 20.58
C PRO A 130 -6.17 10.12 20.21
N PRO A 131 -7.08 9.87 19.25
CA PRO A 131 -7.29 8.51 18.74
C PRO A 131 -6.02 8.04 18.04
N LEU A 132 -5.80 6.73 18.08
CA LEU A 132 -4.73 6.13 17.29
C LEU A 132 -5.02 6.29 15.80
N PRO A 133 -3.99 6.40 14.96
CA PRO A 133 -4.13 6.33 13.51
C PRO A 133 -4.86 5.05 13.11
N LEU A 134 -5.61 5.06 12.01
CA LEU A 134 -6.25 3.84 11.51
C LEU A 134 -5.28 2.87 10.86
N SER A 135 -4.17 3.38 10.35
CA SER A 135 -3.14 2.57 9.70
C SER A 135 -1.78 2.75 10.39
N LEU A 136 -1.05 1.66 10.44
CA LEU A 136 0.33 1.61 10.92
C LEU A 136 1.21 1.03 9.81
N GLU A 137 2.27 1.75 9.45
CA GLU A 137 3.38 1.20 8.68
C GLU A 137 4.51 0.86 9.66
N LEU A 138 4.95 -0.40 9.65
CA LEU A 138 5.93 -0.89 10.60
C LEU A 138 6.97 -1.74 9.89
N GLU A 139 8.20 -1.25 9.84
CA GLU A 139 9.32 -2.04 9.35
C GLU A 139 9.75 -3.04 10.42
N THR A 140 9.55 -4.33 10.13
CA THR A 140 9.85 -5.42 11.09
C THR A 140 11.32 -5.81 11.10
N THR A 141 12.03 -5.53 10.02
CA THR A 141 13.46 -5.79 9.85
C THR A 141 14.02 -5.04 8.65
N THR A 142 15.26 -4.61 8.72
CA THR A 142 16.04 -4.13 7.58
C THR A 142 16.84 -5.26 6.90
N TYR A 143 16.87 -6.44 7.51
CA TYR A 143 17.53 -7.63 6.95
C TYR A 143 16.71 -8.21 5.79
N CYS A 144 17.40 -8.58 4.70
CA CYS A 144 16.84 -9.32 3.60
C CYS A 144 17.70 -10.57 3.33
N ASP A 145 17.05 -11.71 3.13
CA ASP A 145 17.68 -13.02 2.92
C ASP A 145 18.21 -13.23 1.49
N ILE A 146 17.94 -12.30 0.56
CA ILE A 146 18.58 -12.30 -0.76
C ILE A 146 19.99 -11.71 -0.64
N ASN A 147 21.00 -12.55 -0.84
CA ASN A 147 22.41 -12.18 -0.81
C ASN A 147 23.19 -12.91 -1.91
N PRO A 148 23.83 -12.20 -2.86
CA PRO A 148 23.88 -10.74 -3.00
C PRO A 148 22.51 -10.13 -3.29
N PRO A 149 22.28 -8.83 -2.99
CA PRO A 149 20.98 -8.17 -3.17
C PRO A 149 20.49 -8.19 -4.61
N CYS A 150 19.18 -8.10 -4.83
CA CYS A 150 18.59 -7.88 -6.15
C CYS A 150 19.26 -6.68 -6.84
N VAL A 151 19.48 -6.76 -8.15
CA VAL A 151 20.23 -5.72 -8.88
C VAL A 151 19.60 -4.34 -8.81
N MET A 152 18.25 -4.25 -8.71
CA MET A 152 17.50 -3.00 -8.60
C MET A 152 17.24 -2.56 -7.16
N CYS A 153 17.72 -3.31 -6.15
CA CYS A 153 17.47 -2.98 -4.76
C CYS A 153 18.28 -1.77 -4.31
N TYR A 154 17.77 -0.58 -4.57
CA TYR A 154 18.44 0.67 -4.26
C TYR A 154 18.96 0.73 -2.81
N SER A 155 18.13 0.32 -1.87
CA SER A 155 18.45 0.40 -0.43
C SER A 155 19.68 -0.45 -0.01
N ARG A 156 20.06 -1.44 -0.81
CA ARG A 156 21.15 -2.36 -0.47
C ARG A 156 22.36 -2.30 -1.41
N VAL A 157 22.24 -1.66 -2.58
CA VAL A 157 23.32 -1.56 -3.57
C VAL A 157 23.81 -0.14 -3.78
N SER A 158 23.06 0.88 -3.39
CA SER A 158 23.51 2.27 -3.45
C SER A 158 24.54 2.56 -2.36
N HIS A 159 25.67 3.16 -2.77
CA HIS A 159 26.75 3.57 -1.87
C HIS A 159 26.46 4.84 -1.09
N THR A 160 25.33 5.52 -1.35
CA THR A 160 24.98 6.82 -0.77
C THR A 160 24.25 6.72 0.56
N ARG A 161 23.79 5.53 0.94
CA ARG A 161 23.28 5.29 2.29
C ARG A 161 24.35 4.57 3.11
N ASP A 162 24.64 5.08 4.29
CA ASP A 162 25.23 4.28 5.33
C ASP A 162 24.46 2.97 5.39
N VAL A 163 25.13 1.87 5.02
CA VAL A 163 24.53 0.54 5.03
C VAL A 163 23.97 0.34 6.42
N GLN A 164 22.68 0.51 6.57
CA GLN A 164 22.04 0.30 7.85
C GLN A 164 22.33 -1.14 8.23
N GLN A 165 22.98 -1.33 9.37
CA GLN A 165 23.23 -2.66 9.89
C GLN A 165 21.93 -3.43 9.89
N ASP A 166 21.95 -4.69 9.43
CA ASP A 166 20.79 -5.55 9.46
C ASP A 166 20.21 -5.60 10.87
N ARG A 167 19.02 -5.03 11.04
CA ARG A 167 18.35 -4.90 12.34
C ARG A 167 16.96 -5.50 12.26
N ASN A 168 16.56 -6.12 13.35
CA ASN A 168 15.15 -6.41 13.58
C ASN A 168 14.51 -5.28 14.38
N LEU A 169 13.19 -5.16 14.29
CA LEU A 169 12.42 -4.31 15.19
C LEU A 169 12.81 -4.63 16.63
N ASP A 170 13.22 -3.58 17.34
CA ASP A 170 13.67 -3.66 18.73
C ASP A 170 12.57 -4.22 19.64
N ASP A 171 12.97 -5.07 20.61
CA ASP A 171 12.02 -5.72 21.50
C ASP A 171 11.26 -4.72 22.36
N ALA A 172 11.95 -3.70 22.89
CA ALA A 172 11.30 -2.67 23.71
C ALA A 172 10.33 -1.80 22.89
N VAL A 173 10.67 -1.50 21.63
CA VAL A 173 9.76 -0.82 20.72
C VAL A 173 8.53 -1.69 20.44
N PHE A 174 8.73 -2.99 20.15
CA PHE A 174 7.63 -3.91 19.94
C PHE A 174 6.72 -4.03 21.17
N GLU A 175 7.26 -4.22 22.35
CA GLU A 175 6.51 -4.31 23.60
C GLU A 175 5.67 -3.05 23.85
N ASN A 176 6.19 -1.88 23.51
CA ASN A 176 5.47 -0.62 23.66
C ASN A 176 4.29 -0.46 22.68
N ILE A 177 4.41 -0.98 21.45
CA ILE A 177 3.35 -0.85 20.44
C ILE A 177 2.36 -2.03 20.45
N GLN A 178 2.78 -3.20 20.91
CA GLN A 178 1.99 -4.43 20.89
C GLN A 178 0.57 -4.29 21.48
N PRO A 179 0.35 -3.63 22.63
CA PRO A 179 -0.98 -3.46 23.20
C PRO A 179 -1.96 -2.70 22.31
N TYR A 180 -1.45 -1.90 21.38
CA TYR A 180 -2.22 -1.03 20.49
C TYR A 180 -2.44 -1.64 19.11
N LEU A 181 -1.76 -2.72 18.72
CA LEU A 181 -1.86 -3.31 17.38
C LEU A 181 -3.29 -3.70 17.00
N LYS A 182 -4.09 -4.15 17.96
CA LYS A 182 -5.51 -4.51 17.80
C LYS A 182 -6.44 -3.32 17.52
N ASP A 183 -5.95 -2.09 17.72
CA ASP A 183 -6.72 -0.85 17.57
C ASP A 183 -6.56 -0.23 16.18
N PHE A 184 -5.61 -0.74 15.37
CA PHE A 184 -5.44 -0.33 13.97
C PHE A 184 -6.40 -1.10 13.05
N GLU A 185 -6.89 -0.45 12.01
CA GLU A 185 -7.68 -1.11 10.96
C GLU A 185 -6.78 -1.82 9.94
N VAL A 186 -5.62 -1.20 9.63
CA VAL A 186 -4.63 -1.74 8.68
C VAL A 186 -3.23 -1.63 9.26
N ILE A 187 -2.46 -2.72 9.18
CA ILE A 187 -1.04 -2.75 9.50
C ILE A 187 -0.28 -3.23 8.27
N SER A 188 0.63 -2.39 7.76
CA SER A 188 1.52 -2.71 6.65
C SER A 188 2.92 -3.00 7.17
N LEU A 189 3.38 -4.24 7.00
CA LEU A 189 4.67 -4.71 7.51
C LEU A 189 5.69 -4.76 6.37
N HIS A 190 6.04 -3.62 5.83
CA HIS A 190 7.05 -3.55 4.78
C HIS A 190 8.08 -2.44 5.06
N GLY A 191 9.19 -2.53 4.39
CA GLY A 191 10.32 -1.61 4.48
C GLY A 191 11.45 -2.08 3.56
N ILE A 192 12.68 -1.88 4.00
CA ILE A 192 13.87 -2.25 3.24
C ILE A 192 14.12 -3.76 3.26
N GLY A 193 13.81 -4.41 4.37
CA GLY A 193 14.09 -5.83 4.60
C GLY A 193 12.99 -6.78 4.07
N GLU A 194 13.16 -8.05 4.42
CA GLU A 194 12.19 -9.11 4.09
C GLU A 194 11.41 -9.51 5.36
N PRO A 195 10.10 -9.26 5.45
CA PRO A 195 9.34 -9.56 6.67
C PRO A 195 9.39 -11.03 7.09
N LEU A 196 9.44 -11.98 6.13
CA LEU A 196 9.59 -13.42 6.42
C LEU A 196 10.94 -13.79 7.02
N ALA A 197 11.96 -12.95 6.87
CA ALA A 197 13.25 -13.12 7.52
C ALA A 197 13.33 -12.44 8.89
N GLY A 198 12.37 -11.54 9.19
CA GLY A 198 12.27 -10.82 10.44
C GLY A 198 11.72 -11.66 11.60
N LYS A 199 12.09 -11.30 12.84
CA LYS A 199 11.68 -12.04 14.05
C LYS A 199 10.26 -11.67 14.53
N LYS A 200 9.70 -10.53 14.11
CA LYS A 200 8.46 -9.97 14.69
C LYS A 200 7.19 -10.21 13.86
N LEU A 201 7.29 -10.77 12.66
CA LEU A 201 6.11 -11.03 11.80
C LEU A 201 5.05 -11.86 12.54
N PHE A 202 5.41 -13.04 13.03
CA PHE A 202 4.44 -13.92 13.69
C PHE A 202 3.96 -13.39 15.04
N PRO A 203 4.82 -12.83 15.92
CA PRO A 203 4.37 -12.12 17.13
C PRO A 203 3.35 -11.00 16.84
N ILE A 204 3.51 -10.25 15.76
CA ILE A 204 2.55 -9.22 15.35
C ILE A 204 1.22 -9.86 14.96
N LEU A 205 1.24 -10.89 14.10
CA LEU A 205 0.02 -11.62 13.71
C LEU A 205 -0.71 -12.26 14.88
N GLU A 206 0.00 -12.64 15.93
CA GLU A 206 -0.57 -13.16 17.19
C GLU A 206 -1.20 -12.08 18.07
N SER A 207 -0.79 -10.85 17.90
CA SER A 207 -1.22 -9.71 18.74
C SER A 207 -2.43 -8.97 18.21
N ILE A 208 -2.97 -9.37 17.05
CA ILE A 208 -4.11 -8.72 16.39
C ILE A 208 -5.38 -9.59 16.46
N ASP A 209 -6.53 -8.95 16.23
CA ASP A 209 -7.78 -9.62 15.86
C ASP A 209 -7.95 -9.52 14.33
N ALA A 210 -7.66 -10.61 13.61
CA ALA A 210 -7.71 -10.65 12.15
C ALA A 210 -9.11 -10.36 11.56
N LYS A 211 -10.18 -10.37 12.38
CA LYS A 211 -11.52 -9.94 11.95
C LYS A 211 -11.65 -8.42 11.90
N LYS A 212 -10.84 -7.69 12.64
CA LYS A 212 -10.87 -6.22 12.78
C LYS A 212 -9.69 -5.55 12.11
N THR A 213 -8.48 -6.10 12.31
CA THR A 213 -7.23 -5.54 11.82
C THR A 213 -6.77 -6.28 10.57
N LYS A 214 -6.57 -5.57 9.48
CA LYS A 214 -5.98 -6.11 8.25
C LYS A 214 -4.47 -5.98 8.32
N VAL A 215 -3.75 -7.10 8.12
CA VAL A 215 -2.30 -7.09 8.04
C VAL A 215 -1.86 -7.46 6.64
N GLN A 216 -0.91 -6.71 6.11
CA GLN A 216 -0.36 -6.92 4.76
C GLN A 216 1.14 -6.70 4.73
N PHE A 217 1.83 -7.36 3.80
CA PHE A 217 3.24 -7.11 3.52
C PHE A 217 3.64 -7.55 2.11
N ASN A 218 4.78 -6.98 1.66
CA ASN A 218 5.47 -7.42 0.46
C ASN A 218 6.54 -8.45 0.84
N SER A 219 6.73 -9.48 0.01
CA SER A 219 7.71 -10.53 0.25
C SER A 219 8.40 -10.96 -1.04
N ASN A 220 9.68 -11.35 -0.92
CA ASN A 220 10.40 -12.03 -1.99
C ASN A 220 10.03 -13.53 -2.12
N GLY A 221 9.32 -14.10 -1.16
CA GLY A 221 8.83 -15.48 -1.15
C GLY A 221 9.90 -16.55 -0.91
N LEU A 222 11.18 -16.20 -0.78
CA LEU A 222 12.29 -17.15 -0.71
C LEU A 222 12.24 -18.05 0.54
N ASN A 223 11.89 -17.45 1.67
CA ASN A 223 11.79 -18.12 2.97
C ASN A 223 10.37 -18.59 3.33
N LEU A 224 9.45 -18.59 2.38
CA LEU A 224 8.08 -19.06 2.59
C LEU A 224 8.00 -20.60 2.48
N ASN A 225 8.43 -21.30 3.52
CA ASN A 225 8.29 -22.75 3.61
C ASN A 225 6.85 -23.14 4.01
N GLU A 226 6.58 -24.45 4.11
CA GLU A 226 5.24 -24.97 4.42
C GLU A 226 4.75 -24.51 5.80
N ASP A 227 5.60 -24.60 6.84
CA ASP A 227 5.23 -24.21 8.20
C ASP A 227 4.86 -22.72 8.28
N ARG A 228 5.64 -21.86 7.62
CA ARG A 228 5.32 -20.43 7.55
C ARG A 228 4.03 -20.16 6.77
N SER A 229 3.81 -20.88 5.68
CA SER A 229 2.59 -20.76 4.89
C SER A 229 1.36 -21.16 5.71
N ARG A 230 1.41 -22.28 6.45
CA ARG A 230 0.35 -22.69 7.37
C ARG A 230 0.11 -21.66 8.47
N ASN A 231 1.17 -21.18 9.10
CA ASN A 231 1.08 -20.14 10.14
C ASN A 231 0.46 -18.83 9.61
N ILE A 232 0.85 -18.38 8.42
CA ILE A 232 0.29 -17.18 7.79
C ILE A 232 -1.23 -17.32 7.59
N VAL A 233 -1.66 -18.47 7.07
CA VAL A 233 -3.09 -18.77 6.84
C VAL A 233 -3.85 -18.85 8.17
N GLU A 234 -3.33 -19.57 9.15
CA GLU A 234 -3.98 -19.81 10.45
C GLU A 234 -4.07 -18.55 11.31
N LYS A 235 -3.06 -17.69 11.25
CA LYS A 235 -3.03 -16.40 11.98
C LYS A 235 -3.77 -15.27 11.27
N GLY A 236 -4.32 -15.53 10.08
CA GLY A 236 -5.23 -14.62 9.39
C GLY A 236 -4.56 -13.41 8.76
N LEU A 237 -3.35 -13.56 8.19
CA LEU A 237 -2.77 -12.55 7.31
C LEU A 237 -3.79 -12.17 6.22
N SER A 238 -3.96 -10.88 5.96
CA SER A 238 -5.01 -10.43 5.03
C SER A 238 -4.52 -10.38 3.59
N LEU A 239 -3.28 -9.94 3.35
CA LEU A 239 -2.70 -9.85 2.01
C LEU A 239 -1.18 -10.09 2.05
N ILE A 240 -0.69 -10.80 1.07
CA ILE A 240 0.73 -10.91 0.75
C ILE A 240 0.94 -10.58 -0.73
N ASN A 241 1.83 -9.63 -1.00
CA ASN A 241 2.21 -9.24 -2.35
C ASN A 241 3.63 -9.74 -2.63
N PHE A 242 3.76 -10.67 -3.57
CA PHE A 242 5.05 -11.26 -3.93
C PHE A 242 5.79 -10.43 -4.96
N SER A 243 6.97 -9.95 -4.58
CA SER A 243 7.89 -9.24 -5.48
C SER A 243 8.66 -10.25 -6.35
N VAL A 244 8.18 -10.53 -7.56
CA VAL A 244 8.76 -11.55 -8.45
C VAL A 244 9.56 -10.93 -9.60
N ASP A 245 9.03 -9.91 -10.28
CA ASP A 245 9.69 -9.09 -11.33
C ASP A 245 10.08 -9.85 -12.61
N ALA A 246 9.65 -11.07 -12.80
CA ALA A 246 9.88 -11.83 -14.03
C ALA A 246 8.88 -12.98 -14.18
N ALA A 247 8.61 -13.38 -15.42
CA ALA A 247 7.82 -14.56 -15.76
C ALA A 247 8.66 -15.78 -16.07
N THR A 248 9.98 -15.60 -16.28
CA THR A 248 10.92 -16.67 -16.62
C THR A 248 12.05 -16.79 -15.62
N ALA A 249 12.58 -18.00 -15.46
CA ALA A 249 13.72 -18.26 -14.58
C ALA A 249 14.98 -17.49 -15.00
N VAL A 250 15.16 -17.28 -16.30
CA VAL A 250 16.32 -16.56 -16.85
C VAL A 250 16.29 -15.09 -16.43
N THR A 251 15.19 -14.40 -16.68
CA THR A 251 15.03 -13.00 -16.32
C THR A 251 15.00 -12.83 -14.81
N TYR A 252 14.33 -13.72 -14.09
CA TYR A 252 14.30 -13.70 -12.63
C TYR A 252 15.71 -13.78 -12.02
N ARG A 253 16.54 -14.71 -12.49
CA ARG A 253 17.90 -14.86 -12.00
C ARG A 253 18.77 -13.63 -12.28
N LYS A 254 18.60 -13.01 -13.45
CA LYS A 254 19.29 -11.74 -13.76
C LYS A 254 18.94 -10.63 -12.77
N ILE A 255 17.68 -10.53 -12.38
CA ILE A 255 17.15 -9.42 -11.57
C ILE A 255 17.24 -9.74 -10.06
N ARG A 256 16.69 -10.87 -9.63
CA ARG A 256 16.53 -11.25 -8.21
C ARG A 256 17.68 -12.08 -7.65
N ARG A 257 18.52 -12.69 -8.50
CA ARG A 257 19.74 -13.43 -8.13
C ARG A 257 19.52 -14.71 -7.31
N VAL A 258 18.30 -15.19 -7.20
CA VAL A 258 17.93 -16.40 -6.45
C VAL A 258 17.16 -17.38 -7.33
N ASP A 259 16.87 -18.57 -6.80
CA ASP A 259 16.18 -19.63 -7.54
C ASP A 259 14.70 -19.30 -7.74
N PHE A 260 14.32 -19.10 -9.01
CA PHE A 260 12.94 -18.85 -9.44
C PHE A 260 12.00 -19.99 -9.04
N ASN A 261 12.42 -21.23 -9.31
CA ASN A 261 11.57 -22.40 -9.09
C ASN A 261 11.22 -22.59 -7.61
N LYS A 262 12.17 -22.26 -6.72
CA LYS A 262 11.93 -22.28 -5.28
C LYS A 262 10.84 -21.29 -4.88
N VAL A 263 10.92 -20.05 -5.36
CA VAL A 263 9.93 -19.01 -5.03
C VAL A 263 8.55 -19.36 -5.61
N ILE A 264 8.50 -19.79 -6.88
CA ILE A 264 7.25 -20.22 -7.53
C ILE A 264 6.61 -21.40 -6.79
N SER A 265 7.42 -22.37 -6.38
CA SER A 265 6.95 -23.52 -5.59
C SER A 265 6.38 -23.08 -4.22
N ASN A 266 7.02 -22.12 -3.57
CA ASN A 266 6.54 -21.58 -2.29
C ASN A 266 5.20 -20.85 -2.44
N ILE A 267 5.05 -20.01 -3.46
CA ILE A 267 3.79 -19.30 -3.76
C ILE A 267 2.68 -20.31 -4.07
N ARG A 268 2.95 -21.32 -4.90
CA ARG A 268 2.00 -22.38 -5.23
C ARG A 268 1.54 -23.11 -3.97
N ARG A 269 2.47 -23.49 -3.10
CA ARG A 269 2.16 -24.16 -1.82
C ARG A 269 1.24 -23.31 -0.93
N LEU A 270 1.50 -22.01 -0.81
CA LEU A 270 0.60 -21.12 -0.06
C LEU A 270 -0.82 -21.15 -0.65
N SER A 271 -0.95 -21.07 -1.98
CA SER A 271 -2.25 -21.16 -2.67
C SER A 271 -2.96 -22.49 -2.42
N GLU A 272 -2.22 -23.61 -2.40
CA GLU A 272 -2.73 -24.94 -2.10
C GLU A 272 -3.22 -25.04 -0.64
N ILE A 273 -2.46 -24.54 0.33
CA ILE A 273 -2.85 -24.48 1.73
C ILE A 273 -4.11 -23.63 1.93
N LYS A 274 -4.23 -22.49 1.24
CA LYS A 274 -5.47 -21.69 1.25
C LYS A 274 -6.68 -22.51 0.81
N LYS A 275 -6.56 -23.27 -0.28
CA LYS A 275 -7.63 -24.16 -0.79
C LYS A 275 -7.95 -25.28 0.19
N GLU A 276 -6.93 -25.94 0.75
CA GLU A 276 -7.07 -26.97 1.77
C GLU A 276 -7.87 -26.46 2.99
N LYS A 277 -7.54 -25.27 3.47
CA LYS A 277 -8.21 -24.61 4.61
C LYS A 277 -9.52 -23.91 4.24
N SER A 278 -9.95 -23.95 3.00
CA SER A 278 -11.17 -23.28 2.48
C SER A 278 -11.26 -21.80 2.89
N THR A 279 -10.13 -21.09 2.87
CA THR A 279 -10.07 -19.67 3.24
C THR A 279 -9.75 -18.78 2.03
N ARG A 280 -10.34 -17.57 2.03
CA ARG A 280 -9.98 -16.54 1.04
C ARG A 280 -8.69 -15.79 1.40
N TYR A 281 -8.23 -15.88 2.65
CA TYR A 281 -7.07 -15.15 3.13
C TYR A 281 -5.83 -16.04 3.32
N PRO A 282 -4.64 -15.50 3.13
CA PRO A 282 -4.36 -14.16 2.59
C PRO A 282 -4.78 -14.02 1.13
N VAL A 283 -5.18 -12.81 0.70
CA VAL A 283 -5.17 -12.45 -0.72
C VAL A 283 -3.73 -12.57 -1.21
N ILE A 284 -3.53 -13.24 -2.34
CA ILE A 284 -2.21 -13.38 -2.96
C ILE A 284 -2.14 -12.45 -4.15
N GLU A 285 -1.19 -11.54 -4.14
CA GLU A 285 -0.88 -10.66 -5.26
C GLU A 285 0.57 -10.85 -5.69
N MET A 286 0.87 -10.49 -6.93
CA MET A 286 2.22 -10.56 -7.48
C MET A 286 2.61 -9.23 -8.09
N ASN A 287 3.79 -8.74 -7.75
CA ASN A 287 4.34 -7.49 -8.22
C ASN A 287 5.46 -7.69 -9.23
N MET A 288 5.44 -6.88 -10.29
CA MET A 288 6.50 -6.75 -11.26
C MET A 288 6.86 -5.27 -11.44
N THR A 289 8.04 -4.91 -10.99
CA THR A 289 8.62 -3.61 -11.31
C THR A 289 9.10 -3.65 -12.75
N LEU A 290 8.38 -2.96 -13.64
CA LEU A 290 8.69 -2.94 -15.06
C LEU A 290 10.02 -2.21 -15.30
N MET A 291 10.90 -2.87 -16.02
CA MET A 291 12.23 -2.41 -16.41
C MET A 291 12.46 -2.77 -17.86
N ARG A 292 13.47 -2.16 -18.50
CA ARG A 292 13.82 -2.49 -19.88
C ARG A 292 14.14 -3.97 -20.07
N SER A 293 14.71 -4.61 -19.05
CA SER A 293 15.10 -6.03 -19.08
C SER A 293 13.95 -7.02 -18.88
N ASN A 294 12.74 -6.58 -18.48
CA ASN A 294 11.64 -7.50 -18.16
C ASN A 294 10.27 -7.13 -18.72
N PHE A 295 10.02 -5.90 -19.18
CA PHE A 295 8.65 -5.44 -19.55
C PHE A 295 8.02 -6.29 -20.68
N GLU A 296 8.84 -6.92 -21.53
CA GLU A 296 8.36 -7.83 -22.58
C GLU A 296 7.66 -9.08 -22.00
N GLU A 297 7.95 -9.43 -20.75
CA GLU A 297 7.34 -10.57 -20.06
C GLU A 297 6.01 -10.21 -19.36
N ALA A 298 5.49 -8.97 -19.48
CA ALA A 298 4.33 -8.50 -18.74
C ALA A 298 3.09 -9.39 -18.91
N THR A 299 2.74 -9.75 -20.16
CA THR A 299 1.60 -10.63 -20.44
C THR A 299 1.83 -12.04 -19.88
N GLN A 300 3.03 -12.59 -20.06
CA GLN A 300 3.40 -13.90 -19.52
C GLN A 300 3.35 -13.91 -17.98
N PHE A 301 3.72 -12.80 -17.35
CA PHE A 301 3.65 -12.65 -15.90
C PHE A 301 2.20 -12.71 -15.37
N VAL A 302 1.24 -12.14 -16.08
CA VAL A 302 -0.20 -12.25 -15.75
C VAL A 302 -0.65 -13.71 -15.79
N HIS A 303 -0.25 -14.46 -16.82
CA HIS A 303 -0.54 -15.90 -16.93
C HIS A 303 0.09 -16.70 -15.80
N LEU A 304 1.37 -16.42 -15.48
CA LEU A 304 2.07 -17.05 -14.35
C LEU A 304 1.33 -16.80 -13.04
N ALA A 305 0.97 -15.55 -12.73
CA ALA A 305 0.26 -15.17 -11.53
C ALA A 305 -1.06 -15.92 -11.39
N LYS A 306 -1.86 -15.95 -12.47
CA LYS A 306 -3.13 -16.72 -12.49
C LYS A 306 -2.91 -18.20 -12.25
N GLY A 307 -1.89 -18.79 -12.87
CA GLY A 307 -1.52 -20.21 -12.71
C GLY A 307 -1.06 -20.56 -11.29
N LEU A 308 -0.60 -19.59 -10.52
CA LEU A 308 -0.22 -19.73 -9.11
C LEU A 308 -1.37 -19.44 -8.14
N GLY A 309 -2.54 -19.06 -8.66
CA GLY A 309 -3.71 -18.74 -7.85
C GLY A 309 -3.67 -17.34 -7.23
N ALA A 310 -2.88 -16.43 -7.79
CA ALA A 310 -2.91 -15.02 -7.43
C ALA A 310 -4.24 -14.37 -7.86
N GLU A 311 -4.68 -13.41 -7.08
CA GLU A 311 -5.94 -12.68 -7.26
C GLU A 311 -5.71 -11.31 -7.92
N GLY A 312 -4.45 -10.82 -7.89
CA GLY A 312 -4.03 -9.56 -8.47
C GLY A 312 -2.58 -9.56 -8.95
N VAL A 313 -2.31 -8.67 -9.89
CA VAL A 313 -0.99 -8.34 -10.42
C VAL A 313 -0.78 -6.84 -10.32
N HIS A 314 0.37 -6.42 -9.81
CA HIS A 314 0.80 -5.03 -9.78
C HIS A 314 1.94 -4.79 -10.74
N PHE A 315 1.80 -3.81 -11.61
CA PHE A 315 2.90 -3.28 -12.41
C PHE A 315 3.29 -1.91 -11.89
N GLY A 316 4.48 -1.83 -11.32
CA GLY A 316 5.15 -0.57 -10.97
C GLY A 316 6.30 -0.28 -11.93
N ILE A 317 6.98 0.83 -11.73
CA ILE A 317 8.20 1.20 -12.47
C ILE A 317 9.33 1.53 -11.51
N LEU A 318 10.56 1.53 -12.01
CA LEU A 318 11.68 2.07 -11.24
C LEU A 318 11.45 3.57 -10.97
N ASN A 319 11.49 3.96 -9.69
CA ASN A 319 11.40 5.35 -9.30
C ASN A 319 12.63 6.12 -9.80
N ARG A 320 12.44 7.39 -10.19
CA ARG A 320 13.58 8.23 -10.53
C ARG A 320 14.46 8.43 -9.31
N HIS A 321 15.74 8.09 -9.43
CA HIS A 321 16.72 8.22 -8.37
C HIS A 321 17.84 9.16 -8.78
N PRO A 322 18.39 9.98 -7.85
CA PRO A 322 19.51 10.89 -8.16
C PRO A 322 20.77 10.15 -8.57
N ASP A 323 21.00 8.97 -7.98
CA ASP A 323 22.22 8.21 -8.26
C ASP A 323 21.99 7.19 -9.37
N ASP A 324 22.87 7.19 -10.35
CA ASP A 324 22.98 6.11 -11.34
C ASP A 324 24.05 5.12 -10.86
N TYR A 325 23.66 3.88 -10.67
CA TYR A 325 24.58 2.83 -10.27
C TYR A 325 24.51 1.63 -11.23
N ALA A 326 25.60 0.87 -11.27
CA ALA A 326 25.67 -0.35 -12.05
C ALA A 326 25.98 -1.56 -11.16
N VAL A 327 25.31 -2.68 -11.44
CA VAL A 327 25.50 -3.94 -10.73
C VAL A 327 25.77 -5.05 -11.74
N GLN A 328 26.92 -5.72 -11.59
CA GLN A 328 27.24 -6.93 -12.37
C GLN A 328 26.52 -8.14 -11.75
N ASN A 329 25.84 -8.92 -12.59
CA ASN A 329 25.28 -10.22 -12.22
C ASN A 329 25.46 -11.22 -13.36
N GLU A 330 26.43 -12.12 -13.23
CA GLU A 330 26.85 -13.02 -14.31
C GLU A 330 27.21 -12.21 -15.57
N ASP A 331 26.59 -12.51 -16.70
CA ASP A 331 26.79 -11.79 -17.97
C ASP A 331 25.92 -10.54 -18.12
N PHE A 332 25.07 -10.25 -17.13
CA PHE A 332 24.15 -9.12 -17.13
C PHE A 332 24.73 -7.94 -16.32
N ILE A 333 24.77 -6.76 -16.94
CA ILE A 333 25.12 -5.51 -16.26
C ILE A 333 23.84 -4.66 -16.12
N PHE A 334 23.31 -4.63 -14.92
CA PHE A 334 22.20 -3.74 -14.58
C PHE A 334 22.74 -2.31 -14.43
N ARG A 335 22.16 -1.36 -15.16
CA ARG A 335 22.43 0.08 -15.01
C ARG A 335 21.12 0.78 -14.70
N TYR A 336 21.01 1.37 -13.52
CA TYR A 336 19.72 1.83 -12.99
C TYR A 336 18.97 2.75 -13.95
N HIS A 337 19.60 3.85 -14.42
CA HIS A 337 18.94 4.78 -15.32
C HIS A 337 18.68 4.20 -16.72
N GLN A 338 19.45 3.24 -17.16
CA GLN A 338 19.23 2.57 -18.45
C GLN A 338 18.08 1.55 -18.39
N GLU A 339 17.80 1.01 -17.19
CA GLU A 339 16.68 0.09 -16.98
C GLU A 339 15.34 0.81 -16.76
N MET A 340 15.38 2.12 -16.51
CA MET A 340 14.14 2.91 -16.46
C MET A 340 13.44 2.91 -17.81
N ILE A 341 12.14 2.67 -17.79
CA ILE A 341 11.32 2.64 -18.99
C ILE A 341 10.71 4.00 -19.27
N ASN A 342 10.55 4.32 -20.55
CA ASN A 342 9.84 5.52 -20.98
C ASN A 342 8.34 5.20 -21.10
N LEU A 343 7.54 5.80 -20.24
CA LEU A 343 6.08 5.61 -20.21
C LEU A 343 5.39 6.08 -21.51
N GLY A 344 6.00 7.04 -22.23
CA GLY A 344 5.53 7.47 -23.55
C GLY A 344 5.82 6.49 -24.69
N SER A 345 6.62 5.41 -24.45
CA SER A 345 6.96 4.43 -25.48
C SER A 345 5.73 3.68 -26.00
N PRO A 346 5.49 3.67 -27.33
CA PRO A 346 4.41 2.87 -27.91
C PRO A 346 4.54 1.36 -27.58
N ASP A 347 5.76 0.82 -27.56
CA ASP A 347 6.00 -0.59 -27.28
C ASP A 347 5.57 -0.97 -25.86
N LEU A 348 5.92 -0.14 -24.87
CA LEU A 348 5.52 -0.37 -23.50
C LEU A 348 3.98 -0.28 -23.35
N ARG A 349 3.36 0.71 -23.96
CA ARG A 349 1.89 0.86 -23.93
C ARG A 349 1.19 -0.35 -24.55
N ALA A 350 1.69 -0.85 -25.68
CA ALA A 350 1.17 -2.05 -26.32
C ALA A 350 1.30 -3.28 -25.39
N LYS A 351 2.44 -3.46 -24.74
CA LYS A 351 2.66 -4.57 -23.78
C LYS A 351 1.76 -4.49 -22.55
N ILE A 352 1.56 -3.30 -22.00
CA ILE A 352 0.64 -3.10 -20.89
C ILE A 352 -0.80 -3.41 -21.31
N GLU A 353 -1.21 -3.03 -22.53
CA GLU A 353 -2.54 -3.33 -23.02
C GLU A 353 -2.75 -4.83 -23.29
N GLU A 354 -1.78 -5.51 -23.90
CA GLU A 354 -1.80 -6.98 -24.04
C GLU A 354 -1.95 -7.66 -22.68
N ALA A 355 -1.20 -7.20 -21.67
CA ALA A 355 -1.29 -7.73 -20.31
C ALA A 355 -2.65 -7.44 -19.65
N ARG A 356 -3.25 -6.28 -19.93
CA ARG A 356 -4.60 -5.92 -19.46
C ARG A 356 -5.68 -6.80 -20.09
N GLU A 357 -5.59 -7.04 -21.39
CA GLU A 357 -6.50 -7.95 -22.09
C GLU A 357 -6.39 -9.38 -21.52
N ALA A 358 -5.17 -9.87 -21.31
CA ALA A 358 -4.96 -11.15 -20.68
C ALA A 358 -5.50 -11.22 -19.25
N ALA A 359 -5.30 -10.18 -18.44
CA ALA A 359 -5.84 -10.09 -17.09
C ALA A 359 -7.38 -10.15 -17.08
N ASN A 360 -8.02 -9.39 -17.96
CA ASN A 360 -9.47 -9.39 -18.13
C ASN A 360 -10.00 -10.77 -18.56
N ALA A 361 -9.36 -11.39 -19.55
CA ALA A 361 -9.74 -12.72 -20.05
C ALA A 361 -9.60 -13.82 -18.97
N LEU A 362 -8.60 -13.71 -18.10
CA LEU A 362 -8.33 -14.65 -17.02
C LEU A 362 -9.12 -14.34 -15.73
N GLY A 363 -9.79 -13.19 -15.65
CA GLY A 363 -10.48 -12.74 -14.45
C GLY A 363 -9.51 -12.54 -13.27
N ILE A 364 -8.33 -11.96 -13.51
CA ILE A 364 -7.37 -11.52 -12.48
C ILE A 364 -7.29 -10.00 -12.51
N LYS A 365 -7.16 -9.37 -11.35
CA LYS A 365 -7.05 -7.92 -11.27
C LYS A 365 -5.67 -7.46 -11.74
N LEU A 366 -5.61 -6.38 -12.51
CA LEU A 366 -4.36 -5.70 -12.87
C LEU A 366 -4.36 -4.27 -12.33
N TYR A 367 -3.38 -3.99 -11.49
CA TYR A 367 -3.13 -2.66 -10.94
C TYR A 367 -1.91 -2.05 -11.62
N LEU A 368 -2.02 -0.80 -12.00
CA LEU A 368 -0.94 -0.06 -12.63
C LEU A 368 -0.50 1.06 -11.68
N ASP A 369 0.55 0.80 -10.93
CA ASP A 369 1.23 1.78 -10.07
C ASP A 369 2.22 2.61 -10.90
N ILE A 370 1.72 3.10 -12.04
CA ILE A 370 2.48 3.85 -13.03
C ILE A 370 1.96 5.29 -12.98
N PRO A 371 2.83 6.29 -12.82
CA PRO A 371 2.42 7.69 -12.95
C PRO A 371 1.72 7.89 -14.29
N LYS A 372 0.52 8.42 -14.27
CA LYS A 372 -0.09 8.93 -15.50
C LYS A 372 0.66 10.21 -15.86
N ASP A 373 1.16 10.28 -17.10
CA ASP A 373 1.86 11.45 -17.66
C ASP A 373 1.08 12.75 -17.46
#